data_1751aca52b0d631d46800c8aa20a40a4
#
_entry.id   1751aca52b0d631d46800c8aa20a40a4
#
_cell.length_a   1.000
_cell.length_b   1.000
_cell.length_c   1.000
_cell.angle_alpha   90.00
_cell.angle_beta   90.00
_cell.angle_gamma   90.00
#
_symmetry.space_group_name_H-M   'P 1'
#
loop_
_entity.id
_entity.type
_entity.pdbx_description
1 polymer ?
#
loop_
_entity_poly.entity_id
_entity_poly.type
_entity_poly.pdbx_seq_one_letter_code
_entity_poly.pdbx_strand_id
1 'polypeptide(L)'
;VSASLNGARSSPRKMRLIADLIRNQEIYRALDLLNYSRKKRVSFLFKKLLLSLLSNWKKKHNQSYYLYIKEVRVNQGKTLKRLRPVPQGRGHRIRKRSSNITVFLDNK
;
A
#
# COMPACT_ATOMS: atom_id res chain seq x y z
N VAL A 1 8.86 -11.63 7.50
CA VAL A 1 8.59 -11.53 6.07
C VAL A 1 8.04 -10.15 5.76
N SER A 2 8.53 -9.55 4.71
CA SER A 2 8.07 -8.23 4.26
C SER A 2 7.84 -8.21 2.76
N ALA A 3 7.02 -7.29 2.32
CA ALA A 3 6.84 -6.99 0.90
C ALA A 3 6.71 -5.50 0.71
N SER A 4 7.18 -5.03 -0.44
CA SER A 4 7.18 -3.61 -0.79
C SER A 4 6.50 -3.39 -2.13
N LEU A 5 5.80 -2.29 -2.24
CA LEU A 5 5.26 -1.79 -3.49
C LEU A 5 5.76 -0.37 -3.69
N ASN A 6 6.59 -0.17 -4.71
CA ASN A 6 7.18 1.13 -5.01
C ASN A 6 6.43 1.80 -6.15
N GLY A 7 6.31 3.12 -6.06
CA GLY A 7 5.72 3.89 -7.15
C GLY A 7 4.21 3.75 -7.29
N ALA A 8 3.50 3.43 -6.21
CA ALA A 8 2.05 3.42 -6.26
C ALA A 8 1.50 4.81 -6.54
N ARG A 9 0.63 4.93 -7.53
CA ARG A 9 0.06 6.23 -7.95
C ARG A 9 -1.05 6.68 -7.01
N SER A 10 -0.66 7.06 -5.81
CA SER A 10 -1.57 7.64 -4.83
C SER A 10 -0.77 8.50 -3.87
N SER A 11 -1.40 9.50 -3.27
CA SER A 11 -0.70 10.34 -2.31
C SER A 11 -0.42 9.56 -1.02
N PRO A 12 0.71 9.83 -0.34
CA PRO A 12 1.00 9.18 0.93
C PRO A 12 -0.09 9.36 1.97
N ARG A 13 -0.77 10.51 1.97
CA ARG A 13 -1.85 10.80 2.91
C ARG A 13 -3.00 9.79 2.78
N LYS A 14 -3.43 9.51 1.54
CA LYS A 14 -4.50 8.54 1.28
C LYS A 14 -4.08 7.13 1.66
N MET A 15 -2.82 6.78 1.37
CA MET A 15 -2.26 5.48 1.73
C MET A 15 -2.19 5.28 3.23
N ARG A 16 -1.81 6.31 3.99
CA ARG A 16 -1.69 6.24 5.45
C ARG A 16 -3.02 5.99 6.13
N LEU A 17 -4.12 6.52 5.59
CA LEU A 17 -5.45 6.26 6.13
C LEU A 17 -5.78 4.77 6.10
N ILE A 18 -5.48 4.09 5.00
CA ILE A 18 -5.70 2.66 4.86
C ILE A 18 -4.68 1.87 5.68
N ALA A 19 -3.42 2.30 5.72
CA ALA A 19 -2.38 1.66 6.53
C ALA A 19 -2.77 1.62 8.01
N ASP A 20 -3.33 2.70 8.54
CA ASP A 20 -3.77 2.77 9.93
C ASP A 20 -4.92 1.81 10.22
N LEU A 21 -5.77 1.57 9.22
CA LEU A 21 -6.90 0.64 9.36
C LEU A 21 -6.43 -0.81 9.55
N ILE A 22 -5.35 -1.21 8.90
CA ILE A 22 -4.89 -2.60 8.90
C ILE A 22 -3.74 -2.88 9.87
N ARG A 23 -3.13 -1.84 10.43
CA ARG A 23 -1.99 -2.02 11.34
C ARG A 23 -2.39 -2.79 12.59
N ASN A 24 -1.57 -3.76 12.99
CA ASN A 24 -1.80 -4.65 14.13
C ASN A 24 -3.01 -5.59 14.01
N GLN A 25 -3.59 -5.68 12.82
CA GLN A 25 -4.71 -6.59 12.57
C GLN A 25 -4.21 -7.96 12.11
N GLU A 26 -4.95 -9.01 12.45
CA GLU A 26 -4.73 -10.33 11.88
C GLU A 26 -4.96 -10.28 10.36
N ILE A 27 -4.17 -11.05 9.59
CA ILE A 27 -4.12 -10.88 8.14
C ILE A 27 -5.47 -11.08 7.43
N TYR A 28 -6.26 -12.07 7.84
CA TYR A 28 -7.55 -12.32 7.21
C TYR A 28 -8.55 -11.23 7.55
N ARG A 29 -8.50 -10.72 8.78
CA ARG A 29 -9.32 -9.57 9.18
C ARG A 29 -8.93 -8.31 8.42
N ALA A 30 -7.63 -8.08 8.20
CA ALA A 30 -7.15 -6.96 7.41
C ALA A 30 -7.67 -7.06 5.97
N LEU A 31 -7.65 -8.25 5.37
CA LEU A 31 -8.19 -8.46 4.03
C LEU A 31 -9.70 -8.16 3.97
N ASP A 32 -10.45 -8.56 4.98
CA ASP A 32 -11.87 -8.25 5.05
C ASP A 32 -12.12 -6.75 5.18
N LEU A 33 -11.36 -6.06 6.03
CA LEU A 33 -11.47 -4.61 6.16
C LEU A 33 -11.19 -3.89 4.85
N LEU A 34 -10.21 -4.35 4.08
CA LEU A 34 -9.89 -3.78 2.77
C LEU A 34 -11.01 -4.02 1.77
N ASN A 35 -11.65 -5.20 1.80
CA ASN A 35 -12.76 -5.52 0.89
C ASN A 35 -13.97 -4.60 1.12
N TYR A 36 -14.22 -4.19 2.36
CA TYR A 36 -15.35 -3.33 2.71
C TYR A 36 -15.02 -1.83 2.72
N SER A 37 -13.78 -1.47 2.42
CA SER A 37 -13.38 -0.07 2.39
C SER A 37 -14.03 0.66 1.21
N ARG A 38 -14.42 1.91 1.45
CA ARG A 38 -14.95 2.79 0.40
C ARG A 38 -13.87 3.24 -0.58
N LYS A 39 -12.61 3.24 -0.15
CA LYS A 39 -11.47 3.64 -0.99
C LYS A 39 -10.95 2.44 -1.77
N LYS A 40 -11.71 2.01 -2.76
CA LYS A 40 -11.46 0.76 -3.50
C LYS A 40 -10.09 0.68 -4.15
N ARG A 41 -9.63 1.77 -4.79
CA ARG A 41 -8.36 1.77 -5.53
C ARG A 41 -7.16 1.57 -4.60
N VAL A 42 -7.11 2.31 -3.51
CA VAL A 42 -6.02 2.22 -2.53
C VAL A 42 -6.08 0.88 -1.81
N SER A 43 -7.27 0.45 -1.41
CA SER A 43 -7.46 -0.85 -0.75
C SER A 43 -7.03 -2.01 -1.63
N PHE A 44 -7.25 -1.94 -2.93
CA PHE A 44 -6.84 -2.96 -3.87
C PHE A 44 -5.32 -3.12 -3.91
N LEU A 45 -4.57 -2.02 -3.85
CA LEU A 45 -3.11 -2.04 -3.81
C LEU A 45 -2.60 -2.75 -2.55
N PHE A 46 -3.17 -2.43 -1.40
CA PHE A 46 -2.83 -3.09 -0.14
C PHE A 46 -3.22 -4.56 -0.15
N LYS A 47 -4.38 -4.89 -0.70
CA LYS A 47 -4.85 -6.27 -0.81
C LYS A 47 -3.89 -7.13 -1.61
N LYS A 48 -3.43 -6.64 -2.75
CA LYS A 48 -2.43 -7.33 -3.57
C LYS A 48 -1.15 -7.60 -2.78
N LEU A 49 -0.70 -6.59 -2.04
CA LEU A 49 0.52 -6.67 -1.25
C LEU A 49 0.39 -7.71 -0.14
N LEU A 50 -0.73 -7.73 0.57
CA LEU A 50 -1.00 -8.70 1.63
C LEU A 50 -1.09 -10.13 1.10
N LEU A 51 -1.72 -10.33 -0.06
CA LEU A 51 -1.80 -11.64 -0.69
C LEU A 51 -0.41 -12.14 -1.10
N SER A 52 0.44 -11.26 -1.61
CA SER A 52 1.83 -11.58 -1.92
C SER A 52 2.61 -11.98 -0.67
N LEU A 53 2.43 -11.26 0.43
CA LEU A 53 3.06 -11.59 1.71
C LEU A 53 2.62 -12.95 2.23
N LEU A 54 1.34 -13.24 2.17
CA LEU A 54 0.79 -14.51 2.63
C LEU A 54 1.37 -15.68 1.81
N SER A 55 1.47 -15.50 0.50
CA SER A 55 2.09 -16.47 -0.39
C SER A 55 3.57 -16.69 -0.05
N ASN A 56 4.31 -15.62 0.19
CA ASN A 56 5.73 -15.70 0.56
C ASN A 56 5.92 -16.39 1.92
N TRP A 57 5.05 -16.14 2.86
CA TRP A 57 5.08 -16.79 4.16
C TRP A 57 4.90 -18.30 4.02
N LYS A 58 3.90 -18.72 3.24
CA LYS A 58 3.62 -20.16 3.01
C LYS A 58 4.78 -20.88 2.34
N LYS A 59 5.56 -20.21 1.50
CA LYS A 59 6.75 -20.79 0.87
C LYS A 59 7.89 -21.02 1.85
N LYS A 60 8.04 -20.13 2.84
CA LYS A 60 9.11 -20.22 3.83
C LYS A 60 8.76 -21.12 5.01
N HIS A 61 7.48 -21.18 5.37
CA HIS A 61 6.99 -21.88 6.53
C HIS A 61 5.88 -22.83 6.14
N ASN A 62 6.06 -24.11 6.41
CA ASN A 62 5.06 -25.13 6.07
C ASN A 62 3.88 -25.19 7.04
N GLN A 63 3.90 -24.38 8.10
CA GLN A 63 2.88 -24.37 9.11
C GLN A 63 2.02 -23.12 9.04
N SER A 64 0.73 -23.26 9.35
CA SER A 64 -0.18 -22.13 9.48
C SER A 64 -0.02 -21.52 10.86
N TYR A 65 0.48 -20.30 10.90
CA TYR A 65 0.57 -19.53 12.12
C TYR A 65 -0.50 -18.45 12.14
N TYR A 66 -0.79 -17.96 13.33
CA TYR A 66 -1.57 -16.73 13.47
C TYR A 66 -0.70 -15.56 13.02
N LEU A 67 -0.99 -15.05 11.85
CA LEU A 67 -0.24 -13.96 11.22
C LEU A 67 -0.92 -12.63 11.46
N TYR A 68 -0.14 -11.63 11.81
CA TYR A 68 -0.65 -10.27 11.97
C TYR A 68 0.28 -9.27 11.28
N ILE A 69 -0.27 -8.12 10.95
CA ILE A 69 0.48 -7.04 10.32
C ILE A 69 1.19 -6.27 11.41
N LYS A 70 2.50 -6.51 11.53
CA LYS A 70 3.33 -5.90 12.57
C LYS A 70 3.55 -4.42 12.30
N GLU A 71 3.89 -4.08 11.08
CA GLU A 71 4.23 -2.72 10.71
C GLU A 71 3.85 -2.44 9.26
N VAL A 72 3.37 -1.23 9.02
CA VAL A 72 3.11 -0.71 7.67
C VAL A 72 3.79 0.64 7.57
N ARG A 73 4.70 0.76 6.60
CA ARG A 73 5.39 2.02 6.31
C ARG A 73 4.89 2.57 5.00
N VAL A 74 4.51 3.84 5.00
CA VAL A 74 4.11 4.56 3.79
C VAL A 74 5.01 5.78 3.66
N ASN A 75 5.83 5.77 2.64
CA ASN A 75 6.76 6.86 2.35
C ASN A 75 6.42 7.53 1.02
N GLN A 76 6.76 8.80 0.90
CA GLN A 76 6.62 9.50 -0.37
C GLN A 76 7.63 8.94 -1.36
N GLY A 77 7.15 8.53 -2.54
CA GLY A 77 8.00 8.12 -3.64
C GLY A 77 8.37 9.29 -4.54
N LYS A 78 8.89 8.98 -5.72
CA LYS A 78 9.26 9.99 -6.70
C LYS A 78 8.05 10.78 -7.15
N THR A 79 8.20 12.09 -7.22
CA THR A 79 7.19 12.99 -7.76
C THR A 79 7.51 13.25 -9.23
N LEU A 80 6.57 12.93 -10.11
CA LEU A 80 6.69 13.26 -11.53
C LEU A 80 6.18 14.67 -11.74
N LYS A 81 7.05 15.53 -12.28
CA LYS A 81 6.68 16.89 -12.68
C LYS A 81 6.49 16.93 -14.19
N ARG A 82 5.31 17.28 -14.63
CA ARG A 82 5.02 17.46 -16.06
C ARG A 82 4.56 18.88 -16.32
N LEU A 83 5.02 19.43 -17.45
CA LEU A 83 4.55 20.70 -17.95
C LEU A 83 3.35 20.44 -18.87
N ARG A 84 2.25 21.10 -18.57
CA ARG A 84 1.07 21.05 -19.43
C ARG A 84 0.93 22.41 -20.10
N PRO A 85 1.01 22.50 -21.45
CA PRO A 85 0.80 23.78 -22.14
C PRO A 85 -0.64 24.26 -21.95
N VAL A 86 -0.78 25.54 -21.72
CA VAL A 86 -2.10 26.20 -21.65
C VAL A 86 -2.30 27.10 -22.87
N PRO A 87 -3.55 27.47 -23.21
CA PRO A 87 -3.86 28.23 -24.43
C PRO A 87 -3.11 29.54 -24.61
N GLN A 88 -2.55 30.10 -23.56
CA GLN A 88 -1.80 31.38 -23.62
C GLN A 88 -0.29 31.18 -23.59
N GLY A 89 0.20 29.99 -23.91
CA GLY A 89 1.64 29.69 -23.93
C GLY A 89 2.29 29.52 -22.58
N ARG A 90 1.53 29.59 -21.49
CA ARG A 90 2.03 29.34 -20.15
C ARG A 90 1.94 27.85 -19.83
N GLY A 91 3.01 27.30 -19.22
CA GLY A 91 3.01 25.91 -18.75
C GLY A 91 2.53 25.81 -17.31
N HIS A 92 1.69 24.84 -17.02
CA HIS A 92 1.36 24.45 -15.64
C HIS A 92 2.14 23.19 -15.25
N ARG A 93 2.77 23.23 -14.08
CA ARG A 93 3.40 22.03 -13.55
C ARG A 93 2.36 21.13 -12.89
N ILE A 94 2.25 19.91 -13.40
CA ILE A 94 1.43 18.87 -12.79
C ILE A 94 2.36 17.97 -11.98
N ARG A 95 2.09 17.88 -10.69
CA ARG A 95 2.80 16.94 -9.79
C ARG A 95 1.98 15.68 -9.64
N LYS A 96 2.51 14.56 -10.12
CA LYS A 96 1.94 13.24 -9.86
C LYS A 96 2.71 12.63 -8.72
N ARG A 97 2.08 12.57 -7.55
CA ARG A 97 2.69 11.99 -6.36
C ARG A 97 2.58 10.48 -6.40
N SER A 98 3.60 9.81 -5.94
CA SER A 98 3.60 8.37 -5.74
C SER A 98 3.94 8.05 -4.30
N SER A 99 3.66 6.81 -3.89
CA SER A 99 3.94 6.33 -2.55
C SER A 99 4.68 5.01 -2.62
N ASN A 100 5.58 4.79 -1.66
CA ASN A 100 6.23 3.51 -1.44
C ASN A 100 5.65 2.90 -0.17
N ILE A 101 5.17 1.66 -0.29
CA ILE A 101 4.53 0.95 0.82
C ILE A 101 5.38 -0.25 1.16
N THR A 102 5.66 -0.45 2.44
CA THR A 102 6.30 -1.67 2.94
C THR A 102 5.46 -2.22 4.08
N VAL A 103 5.13 -3.51 4.00
CA VAL A 103 4.33 -4.20 5.01
C VAL A 103 5.15 -5.34 5.58
N PHE A 104 5.16 -5.46 6.90
CA PHE A 104 5.83 -6.52 7.63
C PHE A 104 4.81 -7.41 8.30
N LEU A 105 4.90 -8.72 8.05
CA LEU A 105 4.12 -9.73 8.74
C LEU A 105 4.95 -10.39 9.82
N ASP A 106 4.28 -10.74 10.92
CA ASP A 106 4.88 -11.54 11.98
C ASP A 106 3.85 -12.54 12.50
N ASN A 107 4.29 -13.52 13.27
CA ASN A 107 3.43 -14.50 13.90
C ASN A 107 3.37 -14.26 15.41
N LYS A 108 2.26 -14.63 15.98
CA LYS A 108 2.14 -14.66 17.43
C LYS A 108 2.40 -16.06 17.98
#